data_c5399d3d999bcc52c896665e2a418f99
#
_entry.id   c5399d3d999bcc52c896665e2a418f99
#
_cell.length_a   1.000
_cell.length_b   1.000
_cell.length_c   1.000
_cell.angle_alpha   90.00
_cell.angle_beta   90.00
_cell.angle_gamma   90.00
#
_symmetry.space_group_name_H-M   'P 1'
#
loop_
_entity.id
_entity.type
_entity.pdbx_description
1 polymer ?
#
loop_
_entity_poly.entity_id
_entity_poly.type
_entity_poly.pdbx_seq_one_letter_code
_entity_poly.pdbx_strand_id
1 'polypeptide(L)'
;MKKIPVFFINGMLDSGKTTFIIDTLENDIKERKAKTLLLVCEEGEVEYTNELLERTNTYMHVFESIEDFDYKFIDKLIKNEKPDRVVIEMNGMWDLSKLQFPRVMEIVQVITFIDGSTFNIYFNNMRQKFNDIIKKSHIVCFTKLENPEPLAPYQTALKLINNNAQFMLMDENLRAQDAFEEPLPYDVEADIIKIEERDYGTFYIDTFDHKERYDGKTVEYDIMVVLSDKLPPNTFIAGRFIMNCCADDIQLFGFLANNTLNKPLKDRQWIHMVANISYEWSEEYNEEELVLDPISIELIDEPKEKVLDLTK
;
A
#
# COMPACT_ATOMS: atom_id res chain seq x y z
N MET A 1 -23.30 18.11 -9.86
CA MET A 1 -22.96 17.39 -11.08
C MET A 1 -22.74 15.93 -10.72
N LYS A 2 -23.27 14.97 -11.51
CA LYS A 2 -22.97 13.54 -11.29
C LYS A 2 -21.50 13.32 -11.60
N LYS A 3 -20.77 12.68 -10.67
CA LYS A 3 -19.38 12.31 -10.85
C LYS A 3 -19.27 11.13 -11.83
N ILE A 4 -18.19 11.09 -12.57
CA ILE A 4 -17.86 9.99 -13.49
C ILE A 4 -16.80 9.14 -12.81
N PRO A 5 -17.06 7.86 -12.56
CA PRO A 5 -16.09 6.96 -11.91
C PRO A 5 -14.87 6.74 -12.81
N VAL A 6 -13.69 6.80 -12.20
CA VAL A 6 -12.41 6.57 -12.87
C VAL A 6 -11.75 5.34 -12.28
N PHE A 7 -11.40 4.42 -13.14
CA PHE A 7 -10.54 3.27 -12.83
C PHE A 7 -9.13 3.58 -13.33
N PHE A 8 -8.22 3.72 -12.39
CA PHE A 8 -6.85 4.12 -12.67
C PHE A 8 -5.95 2.88 -12.62
N ILE A 9 -5.49 2.44 -13.79
CA ILE A 9 -4.66 1.25 -13.96
C ILE A 9 -3.22 1.70 -14.16
N ASN A 10 -2.37 1.41 -13.20
CA ASN A 10 -0.99 1.84 -13.15
C ASN A 10 -0.03 0.64 -13.21
N GLY A 11 1.25 0.90 -13.44
CA GLY A 11 2.31 -0.12 -13.48
C GLY A 11 3.31 0.13 -14.59
N MET A 12 4.43 -0.57 -14.53
CA MET A 12 5.49 -0.49 -15.54
C MET A 12 5.03 -1.10 -16.87
N LEU A 13 5.79 -0.85 -17.93
CA LEU A 13 5.56 -1.46 -19.23
C LEU A 13 5.52 -2.99 -19.10
N ASP A 14 4.67 -3.62 -19.89
CA ASP A 14 4.48 -5.08 -19.98
C ASP A 14 4.10 -5.78 -18.66
N SER A 15 3.60 -5.04 -17.67
CA SER A 15 3.12 -5.62 -16.40
C SER A 15 1.73 -6.27 -16.47
N GLY A 16 1.08 -6.30 -17.64
CA GLY A 16 -0.23 -6.93 -17.84
C GLY A 16 -1.43 -5.97 -17.78
N LYS A 17 -1.23 -4.66 -17.71
CA LYS A 17 -2.29 -3.64 -17.66
C LYS A 17 -3.28 -3.77 -18.82
N THR A 18 -2.76 -3.75 -20.05
CA THR A 18 -3.57 -3.81 -21.28
C THR A 18 -4.40 -5.07 -21.35
N THR A 19 -3.81 -6.22 -21.02
CA THR A 19 -4.52 -7.52 -20.99
C THR A 19 -5.67 -7.50 -20.00
N PHE A 20 -5.46 -6.98 -18.80
CA PHE A 20 -6.50 -6.83 -17.78
C PHE A 20 -7.62 -5.88 -18.24
N ILE A 21 -7.28 -4.76 -18.86
CA ILE A 21 -8.28 -3.81 -19.35
C ILE A 21 -9.13 -4.45 -20.45
N ILE A 22 -8.50 -5.16 -21.39
CA ILE A 22 -9.21 -5.86 -22.48
C ILE A 22 -10.19 -6.88 -21.90
N ASP A 23 -9.76 -7.72 -20.98
CA ASP A 23 -10.62 -8.72 -20.33
C ASP A 23 -11.78 -8.05 -19.58
N THR A 24 -11.50 -6.96 -18.86
CA THR A 24 -12.52 -6.19 -18.15
C THR A 24 -13.55 -5.60 -19.11
N LEU A 25 -13.14 -5.03 -20.25
CA LEU A 25 -14.03 -4.50 -21.24
C LEU A 25 -14.88 -5.60 -21.87
N GLU A 26 -14.31 -6.77 -22.15
CA GLU A 26 -15.03 -7.90 -22.73
C GLU A 26 -16.06 -8.52 -21.78
N ASN A 27 -15.72 -8.65 -20.51
CA ASN A 27 -16.62 -9.19 -19.50
C ASN A 27 -17.79 -8.23 -19.20
N ASP A 28 -17.57 -6.92 -19.26
CA ASP A 28 -18.60 -5.91 -18.99
C ASP A 28 -19.69 -5.84 -20.08
N ILE A 29 -19.40 -6.28 -21.30
CA ILE A 29 -20.42 -6.38 -22.38
C ILE A 29 -21.60 -7.26 -21.94
N LYS A 30 -21.33 -8.30 -21.19
CA LYS A 30 -22.32 -9.27 -20.72
C LYS A 30 -23.27 -8.67 -19.68
N GLU A 31 -22.79 -7.67 -18.93
CA GLU A 31 -23.49 -7.16 -17.77
C GLU A 31 -24.11 -5.77 -17.93
N ARG A 32 -23.42 -4.79 -18.52
CA ARG A 32 -23.78 -3.36 -18.39
C ARG A 32 -23.81 -2.53 -19.67
N LYS A 33 -23.08 -2.85 -20.73
CA LYS A 33 -22.92 -2.04 -21.95
C LYS A 33 -22.58 -0.55 -21.68
N ALA A 34 -21.80 -0.29 -20.64
CA ALA A 34 -21.43 1.07 -20.28
C ALA A 34 -20.55 1.71 -21.36
N LYS A 35 -20.77 2.97 -21.67
CA LYS A 35 -19.86 3.73 -22.54
C LYS A 35 -18.59 4.06 -21.79
N THR A 36 -17.45 3.57 -22.28
CA THR A 36 -16.14 3.76 -21.67
C THR A 36 -15.31 4.78 -22.44
N LEU A 37 -14.72 5.75 -21.74
CA LEU A 37 -13.61 6.56 -22.24
C LEU A 37 -12.32 5.93 -21.74
N LEU A 38 -11.52 5.38 -22.67
CA LEU A 38 -10.22 4.77 -22.37
C LEU A 38 -9.12 5.78 -22.71
N LEU A 39 -8.35 6.19 -21.70
CA LEU A 39 -7.19 7.08 -21.82
C LEU A 39 -5.93 6.24 -21.70
N VAL A 40 -5.16 6.11 -22.78
CA VAL A 40 -3.95 5.30 -22.84
C VAL A 40 -2.72 6.22 -22.79
N CYS A 41 -1.85 6.01 -21.82
CA CYS A 41 -0.62 6.79 -21.62
C CYS A 41 0.66 5.97 -21.89
N GLU A 42 0.51 4.74 -22.38
CA GLU A 42 1.61 3.83 -22.68
C GLU A 42 1.15 2.81 -23.72
N GLU A 43 1.91 2.65 -24.78
CA GLU A 43 1.67 1.61 -25.78
C GLU A 43 2.67 0.46 -25.55
N GLY A 44 2.15 -0.76 -25.36
CA GLY A 44 2.90 -1.98 -25.17
C GLY A 44 2.78 -2.93 -26.36
N GLU A 45 3.16 -4.19 -26.17
CA GLU A 45 3.05 -5.23 -27.20
C GLU A 45 1.60 -5.62 -27.52
N VAL A 46 0.70 -5.52 -26.52
CA VAL A 46 -0.73 -5.83 -26.67
C VAL A 46 -1.48 -4.58 -27.09
N GLU A 47 -2.24 -4.66 -28.19
CA GLU A 47 -2.96 -3.52 -28.78
C GLU A 47 -4.47 -3.63 -28.57
N TYR A 48 -5.13 -2.48 -28.45
CA TYR A 48 -6.60 -2.37 -28.50
C TYR A 48 -7.08 -2.35 -29.95
N THR A 49 -7.70 -3.41 -30.41
CA THR A 49 -8.22 -3.48 -31.79
C THR A 49 -9.47 -2.65 -31.96
N ASN A 50 -9.69 -2.10 -33.18
CA ASN A 50 -10.91 -1.35 -33.49
C ASN A 50 -12.16 -2.19 -33.26
N GLU A 51 -12.14 -3.48 -33.61
CA GLU A 51 -13.24 -4.41 -33.38
C GLU A 51 -13.60 -4.53 -31.88
N LEU A 52 -12.58 -4.64 -30.99
CA LEU A 52 -12.78 -4.64 -29.55
C LEU A 52 -13.45 -3.34 -29.09
N LEU A 53 -12.90 -2.19 -29.49
CA LEU A 53 -13.38 -0.87 -29.06
C LEU A 53 -14.84 -0.64 -29.48
N GLU A 54 -15.19 -0.98 -30.70
CA GLU A 54 -16.59 -0.88 -31.20
C GLU A 54 -17.52 -1.81 -30.43
N ARG A 55 -17.14 -3.08 -30.26
CA ARG A 55 -17.92 -4.09 -29.56
C ARG A 55 -18.17 -3.74 -28.11
N THR A 56 -17.18 -3.13 -27.45
CA THR A 56 -17.24 -2.76 -26.03
C THR A 56 -17.78 -1.35 -25.78
N ASN A 57 -18.24 -0.63 -26.83
CA ASN A 57 -18.68 0.77 -26.75
C ASN A 57 -17.63 1.68 -26.08
N THR A 58 -16.36 1.51 -26.47
CA THR A 58 -15.21 2.20 -25.90
C THR A 58 -14.67 3.22 -26.90
N TYR A 59 -14.55 4.47 -26.47
CA TYR A 59 -13.79 5.50 -27.17
C TYR A 59 -12.39 5.59 -26.56
N MET A 60 -11.36 5.41 -27.36
CA MET A 60 -9.96 5.44 -26.90
C MET A 60 -9.27 6.74 -27.36
N HIS A 61 -8.43 7.26 -26.48
CA HIS A 61 -7.49 8.34 -26.79
C HIS A 61 -6.11 8.01 -26.22
N VAL A 62 -5.05 8.18 -27.02
CA VAL A 62 -3.66 7.93 -26.64
C VAL A 62 -2.97 9.26 -26.37
N PHE A 63 -2.23 9.32 -25.26
CA PHE A 63 -1.36 10.42 -24.88
C PHE A 63 0.10 9.97 -25.05
N GLU A 64 0.87 10.63 -25.90
CA GLU A 64 2.26 10.29 -26.16
C GLU A 64 3.21 10.80 -25.06
N SER A 65 2.83 11.85 -24.36
CA SER A 65 3.64 12.45 -23.30
C SER A 65 2.79 12.93 -22.11
N ILE A 66 3.43 13.11 -20.94
CA ILE A 66 2.75 13.64 -19.76
C ILE A 66 2.26 15.08 -19.96
N GLU A 67 2.95 15.84 -20.81
CA GLU A 67 2.62 17.21 -21.17
C GLU A 67 1.30 17.29 -21.96
N ASP A 68 0.97 16.24 -22.73
CA ASP A 68 -0.26 16.15 -23.50
C ASP A 68 -1.46 15.78 -22.63
N PHE A 69 -1.22 15.22 -21.42
CA PHE A 69 -2.26 14.86 -20.46
C PHE A 69 -2.85 16.12 -19.79
N ASP A 70 -3.52 16.94 -20.59
CA ASP A 70 -4.12 18.21 -20.14
C ASP A 70 -5.57 18.03 -19.68
N TYR A 71 -5.87 18.52 -18.47
CA TYR A 71 -7.21 18.40 -17.90
C TYR A 71 -8.31 19.09 -18.71
N LYS A 72 -8.00 20.18 -19.44
CA LYS A 72 -8.98 20.88 -20.30
C LYS A 72 -9.31 20.06 -21.53
N PHE A 73 -8.32 19.39 -22.08
CA PHE A 73 -8.51 18.49 -23.20
C PHE A 73 -9.34 17.27 -22.79
N ILE A 74 -9.05 16.68 -21.64
CA ILE A 74 -9.81 15.55 -21.07
C ILE A 74 -11.28 15.99 -20.79
N ASP A 75 -11.48 17.17 -20.22
CA ASP A 75 -12.83 17.71 -19.97
C ASP A 75 -13.63 17.87 -21.28
N LYS A 76 -12.96 18.26 -22.38
CA LYS A 76 -13.56 18.33 -23.73
C LYS A 76 -13.92 16.94 -24.25
N LEU A 77 -13.05 15.95 -24.11
CA LEU A 77 -13.34 14.56 -24.49
C LEU A 77 -14.58 14.05 -23.73
N ILE A 78 -14.63 14.25 -22.41
CA ILE A 78 -15.76 13.85 -21.57
C ILE A 78 -17.07 14.50 -22.03
N LYS A 79 -17.04 15.79 -22.36
CA LYS A 79 -18.23 16.52 -22.84
C LYS A 79 -18.72 16.01 -24.19
N ASN A 80 -17.82 15.64 -25.10
CA ASN A 80 -18.14 15.12 -26.39
C ASN A 80 -18.68 13.69 -26.35
N GLU A 81 -17.94 12.82 -25.62
CA GLU A 81 -18.23 11.40 -25.59
C GLU A 81 -19.30 11.02 -24.56
N LYS A 82 -19.48 11.81 -23.50
CA LYS A 82 -20.42 11.57 -22.40
C LYS A 82 -20.33 10.13 -21.87
N PRO A 83 -19.14 9.71 -21.42
CA PRO A 83 -18.93 8.35 -20.97
C PRO A 83 -19.63 8.09 -19.64
N ASP A 84 -19.98 6.82 -19.38
CA ASP A 84 -20.46 6.35 -18.09
C ASP A 84 -19.32 6.15 -17.09
N ARG A 85 -18.14 5.83 -17.60
CA ARG A 85 -16.89 5.63 -16.82
C ARG A 85 -15.66 6.04 -17.63
N VAL A 86 -14.57 6.31 -16.93
CA VAL A 86 -13.23 6.50 -17.51
C VAL A 86 -12.32 5.39 -17.02
N VAL A 87 -11.54 4.80 -17.92
CA VAL A 87 -10.43 3.89 -17.61
C VAL A 87 -9.16 4.60 -18.07
N ILE A 88 -8.17 4.65 -17.19
CA ILE A 88 -6.86 5.24 -17.51
C ILE A 88 -5.82 4.14 -17.43
N GLU A 89 -5.17 3.83 -18.56
CA GLU A 89 -3.96 3.03 -18.59
C GLU A 89 -2.75 3.96 -18.48
N MET A 90 -2.18 4.00 -17.28
CA MET A 90 -1.12 4.95 -16.95
C MET A 90 0.27 4.38 -17.25
N ASN A 91 1.14 5.25 -17.76
CA ASN A 91 2.57 4.96 -17.83
C ASN A 91 3.19 5.04 -16.43
N GLY A 92 3.68 3.92 -15.93
CA GLY A 92 4.27 3.81 -14.59
C GLY A 92 5.53 4.66 -14.39
N MET A 93 6.17 5.13 -15.45
CA MET A 93 7.35 6.01 -15.38
C MET A 93 7.00 7.49 -15.24
N TRP A 94 5.76 7.89 -15.52
CA TRP A 94 5.36 9.28 -15.39
C TRP A 94 5.30 9.73 -13.93
N ASP A 95 5.51 11.03 -13.71
CA ASP A 95 5.40 11.66 -12.39
C ASP A 95 3.92 11.94 -12.08
N LEU A 96 3.30 11.05 -11.30
CA LEU A 96 1.89 11.12 -10.97
C LEU A 96 1.50 12.40 -10.21
N SER A 97 2.46 13.11 -9.60
CA SER A 97 2.20 14.37 -8.90
C SER A 97 1.84 15.53 -9.83
N LYS A 98 2.20 15.42 -11.10
CA LYS A 98 1.92 16.42 -12.15
C LYS A 98 0.54 16.27 -12.80
N LEU A 99 -0.13 15.14 -12.57
CA LEU A 99 -1.43 14.86 -13.19
C LEU A 99 -2.53 15.74 -12.59
N GLN A 100 -3.33 16.32 -13.47
CA GLN A 100 -4.51 17.10 -13.10
C GLN A 100 -5.75 16.51 -13.77
N PHE A 101 -6.80 16.31 -12.99
CA PHE A 101 -8.05 15.71 -13.48
C PHE A 101 -9.20 16.72 -13.49
N PRO A 102 -10.11 16.63 -14.48
CA PRO A 102 -11.36 17.39 -14.45
C PRO A 102 -12.16 17.12 -13.17
N ARG A 103 -12.78 18.16 -12.61
CA ARG A 103 -13.56 18.04 -11.35
C ARG A 103 -14.72 17.05 -11.41
N VAL A 104 -15.17 16.70 -12.62
CA VAL A 104 -16.24 15.71 -12.83
C VAL A 104 -15.77 14.28 -12.66
N MET A 105 -14.47 14.03 -12.75
CA MET A 105 -13.86 12.71 -12.56
C MET A 105 -13.70 12.43 -11.07
N GLU A 106 -13.94 11.18 -10.67
CA GLU A 106 -13.75 10.66 -9.33
C GLU A 106 -13.02 9.33 -9.39
N ILE A 107 -11.78 9.30 -8.93
CA ILE A 107 -11.00 8.06 -8.89
C ILE A 107 -11.63 7.15 -7.83
N VAL A 108 -12.28 6.09 -8.28
CA VAL A 108 -12.95 5.10 -7.41
C VAL A 108 -12.09 3.89 -7.15
N GLN A 109 -11.14 3.59 -8.05
CA GLN A 109 -10.23 2.47 -7.88
C GLN A 109 -8.88 2.76 -8.52
N VAL A 110 -7.81 2.41 -7.81
CA VAL A 110 -6.43 2.43 -8.30
C VAL A 110 -5.90 1.00 -8.22
N ILE A 111 -5.52 0.43 -9.36
CA ILE A 111 -4.92 -0.91 -9.45
C ILE A 111 -3.53 -0.74 -10.04
N THR A 112 -2.52 -1.27 -9.35
CA THR A 112 -1.14 -1.24 -9.83
C THR A 112 -0.70 -2.65 -10.22
N PHE A 113 -0.25 -2.79 -11.46
CA PHE A 113 0.29 -4.03 -12.00
C PHE A 113 1.81 -4.02 -11.92
N ILE A 114 2.38 -5.12 -11.46
CA ILE A 114 3.82 -5.33 -11.31
C ILE A 114 4.19 -6.66 -11.95
N ASP A 115 5.14 -6.65 -12.87
CA ASP A 115 5.75 -7.87 -13.38
C ASP A 115 6.61 -8.51 -12.29
N GLY A 116 6.11 -9.59 -11.70
CA GLY A 116 6.75 -10.28 -10.59
C GLY A 116 8.06 -10.95 -10.99
N SER A 117 8.20 -11.36 -12.26
CA SER A 117 9.43 -12.01 -12.75
C SER A 117 10.64 -11.08 -12.73
N THR A 118 10.41 -9.77 -12.85
CA THR A 118 11.45 -8.73 -12.85
C THR A 118 11.42 -7.85 -11.60
N PHE A 119 10.44 -8.06 -10.73
CA PHE A 119 10.17 -7.21 -9.57
C PHE A 119 11.40 -6.99 -8.68
N ASN A 120 12.07 -8.06 -8.29
CA ASN A 120 13.25 -8.02 -7.42
C ASN A 120 14.33 -7.05 -7.98
N ILE A 121 14.62 -7.11 -9.28
CA ILE A 121 15.64 -6.27 -9.91
C ILE A 121 15.19 -4.81 -9.91
N TYR A 122 13.97 -4.55 -10.36
CA TYR A 122 13.47 -3.18 -10.48
C TYR A 122 13.18 -2.56 -9.12
N PHE A 123 12.59 -3.28 -8.18
CA PHE A 123 12.31 -2.79 -6.85
C PHE A 123 13.58 -2.35 -6.11
N ASN A 124 14.65 -3.14 -6.17
CA ASN A 124 15.91 -2.78 -5.53
C ASN A 124 16.63 -1.59 -6.18
N ASN A 125 16.45 -1.35 -7.48
CA ASN A 125 17.10 -0.26 -8.20
C ASN A 125 16.25 1.02 -8.33
N MET A 126 14.90 0.89 -8.22
CA MET A 126 13.95 1.98 -8.45
C MET A 126 12.91 2.05 -7.32
N ARG A 127 13.31 1.73 -6.09
CA ARG A 127 12.43 1.56 -4.94
C ARG A 127 11.51 2.75 -4.71
N GLN A 128 12.03 3.99 -4.81
CA GLN A 128 11.22 5.18 -4.66
C GLN A 128 10.08 5.24 -5.68
N LYS A 129 10.33 4.83 -6.92
CA LYS A 129 9.29 4.80 -7.96
C LYS A 129 8.18 3.80 -7.62
N PHE A 130 8.55 2.62 -7.10
CA PHE A 130 7.57 1.65 -6.62
C PHE A 130 6.79 2.19 -5.41
N ASN A 131 7.45 2.86 -4.47
CA ASN A 131 6.77 3.53 -3.36
C ASN A 131 5.70 4.51 -3.87
N ASP A 132 6.03 5.35 -4.85
CA ASP A 132 5.12 6.37 -5.40
C ASP A 132 3.87 5.74 -6.03
N ILE A 133 4.03 4.63 -6.75
CA ILE A 133 2.90 3.96 -7.43
C ILE A 133 2.08 3.09 -6.47
N ILE A 134 2.73 2.40 -5.51
CA ILE A 134 2.06 1.51 -4.56
C ILE A 134 1.31 2.31 -3.49
N LYS A 135 1.88 3.42 -3.02
CA LYS A 135 1.33 4.23 -1.91
C LYS A 135 -0.14 4.65 -2.10
N LYS A 136 -0.58 4.81 -3.35
CA LYS A 136 -1.94 5.24 -3.69
C LYS A 136 -2.82 4.11 -4.22
N SER A 137 -2.32 2.88 -4.26
CA SER A 137 -3.03 1.75 -4.82
C SER A 137 -4.07 1.20 -3.84
N HIS A 138 -5.23 0.81 -4.33
CA HIS A 138 -6.19 0.00 -3.59
C HIS A 138 -5.87 -1.48 -3.74
N ILE A 139 -5.34 -1.87 -4.91
CA ILE A 139 -4.94 -3.23 -5.23
C ILE A 139 -3.57 -3.19 -5.92
N VAL A 140 -2.67 -4.07 -5.53
CA VAL A 140 -1.39 -4.32 -6.19
C VAL A 140 -1.39 -5.74 -6.72
N CYS A 141 -1.32 -5.88 -8.04
CA CYS A 141 -1.36 -7.18 -8.73
C CYS A 141 0.03 -7.56 -9.24
N PHE A 142 0.58 -8.64 -8.72
CA PHE A 142 1.77 -9.25 -9.29
C PHE A 142 1.38 -10.23 -10.37
N THR A 143 1.99 -10.10 -11.53
CA THR A 143 1.79 -10.96 -12.71
C THR A 143 3.05 -11.74 -13.02
N LYS A 144 2.96 -12.72 -13.93
CA LYS A 144 4.10 -13.50 -14.43
C LYS A 144 4.89 -14.24 -13.35
N LEU A 145 4.21 -14.67 -12.30
CA LEU A 145 4.70 -15.56 -11.27
C LEU A 145 3.78 -16.76 -11.14
N GLU A 146 4.34 -17.95 -10.96
CA GLU A 146 3.56 -19.17 -10.71
C GLU A 146 3.12 -19.28 -9.25
N ASN A 147 3.89 -18.69 -8.33
CA ASN A 147 3.65 -18.70 -6.90
C ASN A 147 4.21 -17.43 -6.23
N PRO A 148 3.78 -17.08 -5.00
CA PRO A 148 4.21 -15.86 -4.31
C PRO A 148 5.59 -15.96 -3.64
N GLU A 149 6.24 -17.13 -3.58
CA GLU A 149 7.50 -17.34 -2.86
C GLU A 149 8.59 -16.29 -3.14
N PRO A 150 8.82 -15.85 -4.41
CA PRO A 150 9.79 -14.80 -4.69
C PRO A 150 9.47 -13.44 -4.09
N LEU A 151 8.21 -13.20 -3.67
CA LEU A 151 7.76 -11.93 -3.10
C LEU A 151 7.90 -11.91 -1.57
N ALA A 152 8.03 -13.07 -0.94
CA ALA A 152 8.09 -13.21 0.51
C ALA A 152 9.09 -12.27 1.19
N PRO A 153 10.35 -12.10 0.72
CA PRO A 153 11.30 -11.19 1.34
C PRO A 153 10.89 -9.72 1.33
N TYR A 154 9.91 -9.36 0.49
CA TYR A 154 9.47 -7.97 0.30
C TYR A 154 8.13 -7.67 0.97
N GLN A 155 7.46 -8.67 1.54
CA GLN A 155 6.13 -8.52 2.12
C GLN A 155 6.04 -7.36 3.11
N THR A 156 6.90 -7.35 4.12
CA THR A 156 6.90 -6.29 5.14
C THR A 156 7.14 -4.91 4.50
N ALA A 157 8.11 -4.79 3.59
CA ALA A 157 8.41 -3.54 2.91
C ALA A 157 7.22 -3.03 2.10
N LEU A 158 6.56 -3.90 1.35
CA LEU A 158 5.40 -3.56 0.51
C LEU A 158 4.19 -3.14 1.36
N LYS A 159 3.90 -3.87 2.41
CA LYS A 159 2.81 -3.54 3.35
C LYS A 159 3.09 -2.24 4.12
N LEU A 160 4.33 -1.95 4.49
CA LEU A 160 4.69 -0.66 5.11
C LEU A 160 4.59 0.52 4.14
N ILE A 161 4.71 0.31 2.82
CA ILE A 161 4.41 1.36 1.84
C ILE A 161 2.92 1.69 1.85
N ASN A 162 2.08 0.65 1.88
CA ASN A 162 0.62 0.81 1.85
C ASN A 162 -0.09 -0.38 2.49
N ASN A 163 -0.37 -0.29 3.78
CA ASN A 163 -1.06 -1.36 4.51
C ASN A 163 -2.54 -1.53 4.09
N ASN A 164 -3.14 -0.50 3.51
CA ASN A 164 -4.53 -0.57 3.06
C ASN A 164 -4.70 -1.20 1.67
N ALA A 165 -3.60 -1.47 0.97
CA ALA A 165 -3.66 -2.11 -0.34
C ALA A 165 -3.80 -3.63 -0.21
N GLN A 166 -4.66 -4.22 -1.05
CA GLN A 166 -4.67 -5.66 -1.24
C GLN A 166 -3.53 -6.05 -2.19
N PHE A 167 -2.70 -7.00 -1.78
CA PHE A 167 -1.61 -7.54 -2.60
C PHE A 167 -2.04 -8.90 -3.16
N MET A 168 -2.14 -8.96 -4.48
CA MET A 168 -2.67 -10.12 -5.20
C MET A 168 -1.63 -10.69 -6.16
N LEU A 169 -1.58 -12.01 -6.27
CA LEU A 169 -0.92 -12.72 -7.35
C LEU A 169 -1.95 -13.05 -8.43
N MET A 170 -1.67 -12.71 -9.67
CA MET A 170 -2.58 -12.90 -10.79
C MET A 170 -1.99 -13.90 -11.79
N ASP A 171 -2.74 -14.97 -12.06
CA ASP A 171 -2.35 -16.00 -13.02
C ASP A 171 -2.60 -15.55 -14.48
N GLU A 172 -2.21 -16.39 -15.45
CA GLU A 172 -2.40 -16.14 -16.88
C GLU A 172 -3.87 -16.04 -17.30
N ASN A 173 -4.80 -16.57 -16.48
CA ASN A 173 -6.24 -16.50 -16.71
C ASN A 173 -6.89 -15.34 -15.95
N LEU A 174 -6.10 -14.40 -15.44
CA LEU A 174 -6.51 -13.25 -14.63
C LEU A 174 -7.27 -13.64 -13.34
N ARG A 175 -6.98 -14.83 -12.80
CA ARG A 175 -7.49 -15.25 -11.49
C ARG A 175 -6.55 -14.73 -10.42
N ALA A 176 -7.12 -14.02 -9.47
CA ALA A 176 -6.38 -13.42 -8.37
C ALA A 176 -6.42 -14.33 -7.13
N GLN A 177 -5.28 -14.43 -6.43
CA GLN A 177 -5.14 -14.99 -5.10
C GLN A 177 -4.28 -14.06 -4.25
N ASP A 178 -4.34 -14.20 -2.93
CA ASP A 178 -3.50 -13.39 -2.05
C ASP A 178 -2.02 -13.65 -2.34
N ALA A 179 -1.24 -12.58 -2.39
CA ALA A 179 0.20 -12.67 -2.68
C ALA A 179 1.01 -13.06 -1.45
N PHE A 180 0.44 -12.93 -0.25
CA PHE A 180 1.14 -13.14 1.01
C PHE A 180 0.31 -14.01 1.95
N GLU A 181 0.78 -15.24 2.14
CA GLU A 181 0.27 -16.19 3.13
C GLU A 181 1.48 -16.81 3.85
N GLU A 182 2.14 -16.06 4.72
CA GLU A 182 3.29 -16.59 5.43
C GLU A 182 3.03 -16.76 6.92
N PRO A 183 3.59 -17.83 7.53
CA PRO A 183 3.61 -17.97 8.95
C PRO A 183 4.40 -16.81 9.58
N LEU A 184 3.91 -16.30 10.72
CA LEU A 184 4.59 -15.25 11.44
C LEU A 184 5.95 -15.75 11.95
N PRO A 185 6.99 -14.89 11.99
CA PRO A 185 8.32 -15.28 12.49
C PRO A 185 8.39 -15.45 14.01
N TYR A 186 7.29 -15.22 14.73
CA TYR A 186 7.14 -15.35 16.16
C TYR A 186 5.86 -16.11 16.53
N ASP A 187 5.80 -16.63 17.77
CA ASP A 187 4.67 -17.41 18.26
C ASP A 187 3.60 -16.51 18.89
N VAL A 188 2.48 -16.32 18.19
CA VAL A 188 1.31 -15.55 18.66
C VAL A 188 0.50 -16.28 19.72
N GLU A 189 0.69 -17.60 19.89
CA GLU A 189 -0.01 -18.37 20.91
C GLU A 189 0.75 -18.41 22.25
N ALA A 190 1.97 -17.87 22.28
CA ALA A 190 2.74 -17.77 23.52
C ALA A 190 2.03 -16.88 24.55
N ASP A 191 2.27 -17.15 25.85
CA ASP A 191 1.78 -16.30 26.96
C ASP A 191 2.33 -14.87 26.85
N ILE A 192 3.59 -14.75 26.39
CA ILE A 192 4.25 -13.47 26.08
C ILE A 192 4.80 -13.59 24.66
N ILE A 193 4.29 -12.78 23.77
CA ILE A 193 4.75 -12.71 22.38
C ILE A 193 6.07 -11.93 22.35
N LYS A 194 7.16 -12.61 22.03
CA LYS A 194 8.49 -11.99 21.93
C LYS A 194 8.77 -11.55 20.52
N ILE A 195 9.01 -10.25 20.33
CA ILE A 195 9.30 -9.65 19.04
C ILE A 195 10.77 -9.30 18.96
N GLU A 196 11.48 -9.99 18.08
CA GLU A 196 12.87 -9.63 17.77
C GLU A 196 12.92 -8.35 16.93
N GLU A 197 14.06 -7.68 16.96
CA GLU A 197 14.27 -6.41 16.25
C GLU A 197 13.89 -6.48 14.76
N ARG A 198 14.31 -7.52 14.05
CA ARG A 198 14.03 -7.75 12.62
C ARG A 198 12.55 -8.00 12.32
N ASP A 199 11.80 -8.50 13.30
CA ASP A 199 10.41 -8.92 13.14
C ASP A 199 9.43 -7.78 13.48
N TYR A 200 9.94 -6.64 13.99
CA TYR A 200 9.11 -5.52 14.41
C TYR A 200 8.21 -4.96 13.31
N GLY A 201 8.72 -4.86 12.07
CA GLY A 201 7.91 -4.39 10.94
C GLY A 201 6.73 -5.32 10.63
N THR A 202 6.97 -6.63 10.66
CA THR A 202 5.93 -7.65 10.48
C THR A 202 4.90 -7.59 11.61
N PHE A 203 5.37 -7.50 12.86
CA PHE A 203 4.50 -7.34 14.03
C PHE A 203 3.62 -6.09 13.90
N TYR A 204 4.22 -4.95 13.57
CA TYR A 204 3.49 -3.69 13.42
C TYR A 204 2.33 -3.82 12.42
N ILE A 205 2.57 -4.44 11.27
CA ILE A 205 1.55 -4.62 10.24
C ILE A 205 0.48 -5.62 10.68
N ASP A 206 0.89 -6.78 11.18
CA ASP A 206 -0.03 -7.86 11.53
C ASP A 206 -1.02 -7.44 12.63
N THR A 207 -0.62 -6.53 13.53
CA THR A 207 -1.53 -5.97 14.55
C THR A 207 -2.69 -5.16 13.98
N PHE A 208 -2.57 -4.61 12.77
CA PHE A 208 -3.68 -3.94 12.07
C PHE A 208 -4.53 -4.92 11.26
N ASP A 209 -3.88 -5.89 10.61
CA ASP A 209 -4.55 -6.86 9.74
C ASP A 209 -5.34 -7.90 10.55
N HIS A 210 -4.85 -8.25 11.76
CA HIS A 210 -5.33 -9.36 12.59
C HIS A 210 -5.42 -8.99 14.07
N LYS A 211 -6.24 -7.99 14.39
CA LYS A 211 -6.43 -7.51 15.79
C LYS A 211 -6.76 -8.63 16.77
N GLU A 212 -7.56 -9.60 16.32
CA GLU A 212 -8.01 -10.75 17.12
C GLU A 212 -6.87 -11.65 17.62
N ARG A 213 -5.69 -11.59 16.99
CA ARG A 213 -4.49 -12.35 17.42
C ARG A 213 -3.82 -11.72 18.63
N TYR A 214 -4.02 -10.41 18.83
CA TYR A 214 -3.23 -9.62 19.78
C TYR A 214 -4.05 -9.04 20.92
N ASP A 215 -5.35 -8.87 20.75
CA ASP A 215 -6.20 -8.28 21.78
C ASP A 215 -6.17 -9.11 23.08
N GLY A 216 -5.82 -8.45 24.18
CA GLY A 216 -5.64 -9.08 25.49
C GLY A 216 -4.34 -9.90 25.67
N LYS A 217 -3.45 -9.94 24.66
CA LYS A 217 -2.14 -10.60 24.74
C LYS A 217 -1.09 -9.70 25.40
N THR A 218 0.03 -10.30 25.75
CA THR A 218 1.22 -9.60 26.28
C THR A 218 2.34 -9.66 25.24
N VAL A 219 3.02 -8.54 25.02
CA VAL A 219 4.16 -8.44 24.11
C VAL A 219 5.43 -8.03 24.85
N GLU A 220 6.58 -8.55 24.41
CA GLU A 220 7.92 -8.24 24.91
C GLU A 220 8.84 -7.84 23.76
N TYR A 221 9.41 -6.64 23.80
CA TYR A 221 10.31 -6.13 22.75
C TYR A 221 11.11 -4.89 23.16
N ASP A 222 12.14 -4.59 22.39
CA ASP A 222 12.99 -3.41 22.54
C ASP A 222 12.52 -2.28 21.65
N ILE A 223 12.23 -1.11 22.25
CA ILE A 223 11.67 0.03 21.54
C ILE A 223 12.29 1.35 21.98
N MET A 224 12.06 2.38 21.17
CA MET A 224 12.37 3.75 21.49
C MET A 224 11.13 4.48 22.01
N VAL A 225 11.31 5.25 23.06
CA VAL A 225 10.30 6.17 23.60
C VAL A 225 10.27 7.44 22.76
N VAL A 226 9.08 7.85 22.30
CA VAL A 226 8.88 9.15 21.67
C VAL A 226 7.86 9.95 22.46
N LEU A 227 8.27 11.12 22.93
CA LEU A 227 7.44 12.06 23.66
C LEU A 227 6.99 13.20 22.76
N SER A 228 5.76 13.65 22.92
CA SER A 228 5.24 14.83 22.22
C SER A 228 4.17 15.51 23.07
N ASP A 229 4.15 16.84 23.03
CA ASP A 229 3.09 17.66 23.67
C ASP A 229 1.70 17.45 23.05
N LYS A 230 1.63 16.76 21.92
CA LYS A 230 0.36 16.42 21.25
C LYS A 230 -0.26 15.12 21.75
N LEU A 231 0.50 14.29 22.47
CA LEU A 231 -0.01 13.05 23.03
C LEU A 231 -0.87 13.30 24.28
N PRO A 232 -1.77 12.38 24.61
CA PRO A 232 -2.49 12.42 25.89
C PRO A 232 -1.51 12.47 27.08
N PRO A 233 -1.91 13.10 28.21
CA PRO A 233 -1.07 13.17 29.39
C PRO A 233 -0.68 11.77 29.87
N ASN A 234 0.58 11.63 30.30
CA ASN A 234 1.15 10.40 30.82
C ASN A 234 1.18 9.23 29.81
N THR A 235 1.31 9.55 28.52
CA THR A 235 1.48 8.57 27.43
C THR A 235 2.76 8.84 26.64
N PHE A 236 3.15 7.88 25.85
CA PHE A 236 4.28 8.00 24.92
C PHE A 236 4.03 7.10 23.70
N ILE A 237 4.74 7.34 22.61
CA ILE A 237 4.77 6.38 21.49
C ILE A 237 5.93 5.40 21.76
N ALA A 238 5.59 4.12 21.79
CA ALA A 238 6.51 3.00 21.83
C ALA A 238 6.75 2.52 20.40
N GLY A 239 7.91 2.82 19.81
CA GLY A 239 8.09 2.55 18.40
C GLY A 239 9.54 2.50 17.93
N ARG A 240 9.69 2.31 16.61
CA ARG A 240 10.97 2.29 15.93
C ARG A 240 10.94 3.12 14.65
N PHE A 241 12.07 3.69 14.29
CA PHE A 241 12.24 4.25 12.97
C PHE A 241 12.52 3.14 11.96
N ILE A 242 11.83 3.19 10.84
CA ILE A 242 11.99 2.25 9.73
C ILE A 242 12.33 3.05 8.47
N MET A 243 13.32 2.58 7.75
CA MET A 243 13.70 3.06 6.42
C MET A 243 13.25 2.03 5.39
N ASN A 244 12.40 2.42 4.46
CA ASN A 244 11.84 1.52 3.46
C ASN A 244 12.51 1.65 2.08
N CYS A 245 12.97 2.84 1.67
CA CYS A 245 13.66 3.01 0.39
C CYS A 245 14.95 3.82 0.49
N CYS A 246 14.98 4.90 1.24
CA CYS A 246 16.13 5.78 1.37
C CYS A 246 16.02 6.63 2.64
N ALA A 247 17.08 7.39 2.93
CA ALA A 247 17.11 8.20 4.15
C ALA A 247 15.98 9.25 4.25
N ASP A 248 15.40 9.66 3.12
CA ASP A 248 14.32 10.66 3.09
C ASP A 248 12.95 10.06 3.45
N ASP A 249 12.80 8.74 3.47
CA ASP A 249 11.54 8.07 3.83
C ASP A 249 11.56 7.40 5.22
N ILE A 250 12.53 7.75 6.07
CA ILE A 250 12.56 7.26 7.44
C ILE A 250 11.33 7.77 8.19
N GLN A 251 10.51 6.83 8.66
CA GLN A 251 9.28 7.12 9.39
C GLN A 251 9.27 6.41 10.73
N LEU A 252 8.54 6.99 11.69
CA LEU A 252 8.28 6.37 12.98
C LEU A 252 7.06 5.45 12.84
N PHE A 253 7.24 4.20 13.18
CA PHE A 253 6.18 3.21 13.35
C PHE A 253 6.11 2.84 14.83
N GLY A 254 4.94 2.99 15.44
CA GLY A 254 4.81 2.75 16.87
C GLY A 254 3.37 2.86 17.34
N PHE A 255 3.17 2.44 18.59
CA PHE A 255 1.86 2.39 19.23
C PHE A 255 1.82 3.35 20.41
N LEU A 256 0.63 3.84 20.71
CA LEU A 256 0.40 4.60 21.94
C LEU A 256 0.61 3.68 23.16
N ALA A 257 1.37 4.14 24.13
CA ALA A 257 1.61 3.41 25.36
C ALA A 257 1.27 4.29 26.58
N ASN A 258 0.51 3.74 27.50
CA ASN A 258 0.21 4.37 28.78
C ASN A 258 1.40 4.24 29.73
N ASN A 259 1.86 5.32 30.34
CA ASN A 259 2.93 5.23 31.37
C ASN A 259 2.33 4.83 32.74
N THR A 260 1.67 3.68 32.78
CA THR A 260 1.02 3.12 33.98
C THR A 260 1.95 2.99 35.17
N LEU A 261 3.24 2.76 34.93
CA LEU A 261 4.28 2.61 35.94
C LEU A 261 4.85 3.95 36.45
N ASN A 262 4.39 5.08 35.91
CA ASN A 262 4.87 6.43 36.22
C ASN A 262 6.42 6.56 36.18
N LYS A 263 7.06 5.88 35.21
CA LYS A 263 8.51 5.98 35.03
C LYS A 263 8.91 7.34 34.48
N PRO A 264 9.99 7.94 34.95
CA PRO A 264 10.52 9.18 34.36
C PRO A 264 11.23 8.88 33.03
N LEU A 265 10.45 8.80 31.95
CA LEU A 265 10.95 8.53 30.61
C LEU A 265 11.45 9.80 29.93
N LYS A 266 12.45 9.66 29.06
CA LYS A 266 12.99 10.75 28.22
C LYS A 266 12.73 10.47 26.77
N ASP A 267 12.55 11.53 25.99
CA ASP A 267 12.45 11.40 24.54
C ASP A 267 13.69 10.73 23.95
N ARG A 268 13.49 9.85 22.96
CA ARG A 268 14.50 9.05 22.28
C ARG A 268 15.25 8.06 23.17
N GLN A 269 14.74 7.76 24.36
CA GLN A 269 15.31 6.74 25.25
C GLN A 269 14.92 5.34 24.78
N TRP A 270 15.88 4.40 24.88
CA TRP A 270 15.61 3.01 24.56
C TRP A 270 15.22 2.22 25.81
N ILE A 271 14.22 1.39 25.67
CA ILE A 271 13.68 0.56 26.73
C ILE A 271 13.39 -0.85 26.23
N HIS A 272 13.60 -1.82 27.10
CA HIS A 272 13.00 -3.14 27.01
C HIS A 272 11.66 -3.08 27.72
N MET A 273 10.60 -3.44 27.01
CA MET A 273 9.24 -3.30 27.52
C MET A 273 8.48 -4.63 27.44
N VAL A 274 7.75 -4.96 28.51
CA VAL A 274 6.69 -5.95 28.49
C VAL A 274 5.39 -5.23 28.74
N ALA A 275 4.41 -5.40 27.85
CA ALA A 275 3.16 -4.66 27.91
C ALA A 275 1.96 -5.53 27.51
N ASN A 276 0.80 -5.27 28.12
CA ASN A 276 -0.47 -5.79 27.64
C ASN A 276 -0.92 -4.99 26.43
N ILE A 277 -1.55 -5.67 25.50
CA ILE A 277 -2.15 -5.10 24.30
C ILE A 277 -3.66 -4.99 24.52
N SER A 278 -4.23 -3.85 24.17
CA SER A 278 -5.67 -3.64 24.04
C SER A 278 -5.97 -2.82 22.80
N TYR A 279 -7.20 -2.89 22.32
CA TYR A 279 -7.67 -2.02 21.24
C TYR A 279 -8.73 -1.06 21.79
N GLU A 280 -8.49 0.24 21.63
CA GLU A 280 -9.36 1.31 22.13
C GLU A 280 -9.88 2.18 20.98
N TRP A 281 -11.13 2.61 21.09
CA TRP A 281 -11.72 3.48 20.06
C TRP A 281 -11.08 4.86 20.06
N SER A 282 -10.54 5.27 18.94
CA SER A 282 -9.99 6.61 18.72
C SER A 282 -11.02 7.50 18.02
N GLU A 283 -11.45 8.58 18.67
CA GLU A 283 -12.33 9.58 18.05
C GLU A 283 -11.62 10.38 16.94
N GLU A 284 -10.30 10.52 17.06
CA GLU A 284 -9.48 11.27 16.09
C GLU A 284 -9.42 10.56 14.73
N TYR A 285 -9.23 9.24 14.73
CA TYR A 285 -9.10 8.43 13.51
C TYR A 285 -10.38 7.71 13.14
N ASN A 286 -11.38 7.70 14.04
CA ASN A 286 -12.66 7.00 13.88
C ASN A 286 -12.48 5.49 13.63
N GLU A 287 -11.53 4.90 14.35
CA GLU A 287 -11.20 3.47 14.33
C GLU A 287 -10.65 3.01 15.66
N GLU A 288 -10.49 1.69 15.84
CA GLU A 288 -9.82 1.10 17.00
C GLU A 288 -8.32 1.13 16.79
N GLU A 289 -7.60 1.72 17.74
CA GLU A 289 -6.14 1.78 17.77
C GLU A 289 -5.59 0.86 18.86
N LEU A 290 -4.44 0.26 18.58
CA LEU A 290 -3.71 -0.53 19.55
C LEU A 290 -3.10 0.38 20.62
N VAL A 291 -3.36 0.06 21.88
CA VAL A 291 -2.80 0.72 23.06
C VAL A 291 -2.03 -0.28 23.89
N LEU A 292 -0.91 0.15 24.41
CA LEU A 292 -0.01 -0.66 25.22
C LEU A 292 -0.08 -0.21 26.68
N ASP A 293 -0.28 -1.18 27.58
CA ASP A 293 -0.20 -1.00 29.03
C ASP A 293 1.04 -1.70 29.58
N PRO A 294 2.15 -0.98 29.80
CA PRO A 294 3.38 -1.57 30.29
C PRO A 294 3.23 -2.24 31.65
N ILE A 295 3.69 -3.50 31.73
CA ILE A 295 3.84 -4.29 32.96
C ILE A 295 5.26 -4.09 33.51
N SER A 296 6.26 -4.04 32.62
CA SER A 296 7.62 -3.71 32.99
C SER A 296 8.30 -2.82 31.95
N ILE A 297 9.17 -1.96 32.44
CA ILE A 297 10.03 -1.09 31.63
C ILE A 297 11.42 -1.12 32.24
N GLU A 298 12.41 -1.54 31.47
CA GLU A 298 13.83 -1.51 31.80
C GLU A 298 14.57 -0.62 30.83
N LEU A 299 15.52 0.18 31.32
CA LEU A 299 16.37 1.00 30.46
C LEU A 299 17.42 0.12 29.81
N ILE A 300 17.59 0.28 28.52
CA ILE A 300 18.62 -0.42 27.76
C ILE A 300 19.51 0.57 27.02
N ASP A 301 20.69 0.11 26.64
CA ASP A 301 21.56 0.86 25.75
C ASP A 301 20.96 0.94 24.36
N GLU A 302 21.32 1.99 23.64
CA GLU A 302 20.91 2.19 22.27
C GLU A 302 21.40 1.06 21.36
N PRO A 303 20.52 0.41 20.56
CA PRO A 303 20.91 -0.69 19.68
C PRO A 303 21.85 -0.20 18.56
N LYS A 304 22.59 -1.12 17.97
CA LYS A 304 23.50 -0.79 16.86
C LYS A 304 22.75 -0.24 15.65
N GLU A 305 21.58 -0.82 15.36
CA GLU A 305 20.68 -0.38 14.27
C GLU A 305 19.53 0.42 14.87
N LYS A 306 19.69 1.76 14.89
CA LYS A 306 18.67 2.70 15.39
C LYS A 306 17.45 2.80 14.45
N VAL A 307 17.67 2.57 13.18
CA VAL A 307 16.68 2.56 12.11
C VAL A 307 16.66 1.16 11.53
N LEU A 308 15.50 0.54 11.50
CA LEU A 308 15.32 -0.73 10.81
C LEU A 308 15.40 -0.48 9.30
N ASP A 309 16.34 -1.10 8.66
CA ASP A 309 16.61 -0.93 7.23
C ASP A 309 16.02 -2.11 6.45
N LEU A 310 14.87 -1.90 5.80
CA LEU A 310 14.22 -2.90 4.95
C LEU A 310 14.77 -2.92 3.52
N THR A 311 15.89 -2.22 3.28
CA THR A 311 16.54 -2.24 1.96
C THR A 311 17.60 -3.34 1.85
N LYS A 312 17.92 -4.00 2.96
CA LYS A 312 18.96 -5.04 3.06
C LYS A 312 18.41 -6.43 2.83
#